data_baefd995f82672a4929a9781bc0e9845
#
_entry.id   baefd995f82672a4929a9781bc0e9845
#
_cell.length_a   1.000
_cell.length_b   1.000
_cell.length_c   1.000
_cell.angle_alpha   90.00
_cell.angle_beta   90.00
_cell.angle_gamma   90.00
#
_symmetry.space_group_name_H-M   'P 1'
#
loop_
_entity.id
_entity.type
_entity.pdbx_description
1 polymer ?
#
loop_
_entity_poly.entity_id
_entity_poly.type
_entity_poly.pdbx_seq_one_letter_code
_entity_poly.pdbx_strand_id
1 'polypeptide(L)'
;VLFNALAPELWRRFTLALRRHLAKLHGLTVKGLAEHLVISFAKVAEYQRRGVVHFHAVIRLDGPGGPHTPPPAWADRDTLAQAVRHAASAVSVPVPALAGEPARVLRWGAQLDVRPIAMDRELTEQAVAGYIAKYATKAAECVGTVDRRINSPEEVTGLGLRDHARRLIAECFRLAELDRLNELRLAQWAHMLGFRGHFSTKSRRYSTTLGALRAARVDHMRDEEISTGRLPLFDEDTVLVVAHWEYAGKGLSIGDSVLAAALIGMPLPEDTTHMEPSDG
;
A
#
# COMPACT_ATOMS: atom_id res chain seq x y z
N VAL A 1 9.31 -15.95 -1.94
CA VAL A 1 8.32 -15.73 -3.01
C VAL A 1 6.93 -16.08 -2.52
N LEU A 2 6.60 -17.34 -2.20
CA LEU A 2 5.24 -17.77 -1.82
C LEU A 2 4.68 -17.02 -0.61
N PHE A 3 5.50 -16.70 0.39
CA PHE A 3 5.05 -15.86 1.51
C PHE A 3 4.59 -14.48 1.01
N ASN A 4 5.35 -13.82 0.15
CA ASN A 4 4.99 -12.52 -0.41
C ASN A 4 3.68 -12.59 -1.19
N ALA A 5 3.52 -13.62 -2.03
CA ALA A 5 2.31 -13.81 -2.83
C ALA A 5 1.05 -14.04 -1.98
N LEU A 6 1.22 -14.72 -0.84
CA LEU A 6 0.12 -15.08 0.06
C LEU A 6 -0.05 -14.14 1.26
N ALA A 7 0.85 -13.16 1.45
CA ALA A 7 0.74 -12.16 2.51
C ALA A 7 -0.58 -11.37 2.48
N PRO A 8 -1.16 -10.99 1.32
CA PRO A 8 -2.48 -10.37 1.26
C PRO A 8 -3.60 -11.27 1.80
N GLU A 9 -3.53 -12.58 1.54
CA GLU A 9 -4.50 -13.55 2.05
C GLU A 9 -4.33 -13.76 3.56
N LEU A 10 -3.09 -13.82 4.07
CA LEU A 10 -2.83 -13.82 5.51
C LEU A 10 -3.42 -12.58 6.19
N TRP A 11 -3.29 -11.41 5.58
CA TRP A 11 -3.88 -10.16 6.11
C TRP A 11 -5.41 -10.22 6.11
N ARG A 12 -6.01 -10.71 5.04
CA ARG A 12 -7.47 -10.90 4.96
C ARG A 12 -7.96 -11.83 6.06
N ARG A 13 -7.29 -12.97 6.27
CA ARG A 13 -7.61 -13.92 7.35
C ARG A 13 -7.42 -13.29 8.72
N PHE A 14 -6.35 -12.53 8.92
CA PHE A 14 -6.09 -11.80 10.16
C PHE A 14 -7.22 -10.83 10.50
N THR A 15 -7.65 -9.98 9.56
CA THR A 15 -8.73 -9.03 9.82
C THR A 15 -10.06 -9.72 10.14
N LEU A 16 -10.31 -10.87 9.53
CA LEU A 16 -11.50 -11.68 9.84
C LEU A 16 -11.40 -12.35 11.21
N ALA A 17 -10.23 -12.91 11.54
CA ALA A 17 -9.98 -13.53 12.85
C ALA A 17 -10.07 -12.50 13.97
N LEU A 18 -9.56 -11.30 13.78
CA LEU A 18 -9.66 -10.18 14.73
C LEU A 18 -11.11 -9.85 15.04
N ARG A 19 -11.95 -9.69 14.01
CA ARG A 19 -13.40 -9.43 14.19
C ARG A 19 -14.09 -10.56 14.92
N ARG A 20 -13.83 -11.81 14.54
CA ARG A 20 -14.42 -13.00 15.16
C ARG A 20 -14.01 -13.14 16.62
N HIS A 21 -12.75 -12.87 16.93
CA HIS A 21 -12.24 -12.96 18.29
C HIS A 21 -12.87 -11.90 19.19
N LEU A 22 -12.90 -10.63 18.76
CA LEU A 22 -13.57 -9.56 19.51
C LEU A 22 -15.05 -9.84 19.72
N ALA A 23 -15.77 -10.33 18.70
CA ALA A 23 -17.14 -10.73 18.84
C ALA A 23 -17.32 -11.85 19.90
N LYS A 24 -16.48 -12.88 19.83
CA LYS A 24 -16.52 -14.01 20.76
C LYS A 24 -16.25 -13.59 22.21
N LEU A 25 -15.27 -12.70 22.44
CA LEU A 25 -14.94 -12.21 23.78
C LEU A 25 -16.13 -11.56 24.49
N HIS A 26 -17.04 -10.99 23.71
CA HIS A 26 -18.22 -10.26 24.26
C HIS A 26 -19.55 -10.97 23.99
N GLY A 27 -19.51 -12.26 23.66
CA GLY A 27 -20.73 -13.05 23.42
C GLY A 27 -21.55 -12.58 22.22
N LEU A 28 -20.93 -11.87 21.28
CA LEU A 28 -21.58 -11.28 20.11
C LEU A 28 -21.36 -12.13 18.86
N THR A 29 -22.28 -12.01 17.90
CA THR A 29 -22.01 -12.42 16.52
C THR A 29 -21.15 -11.35 15.84
N VAL A 30 -20.50 -11.70 14.72
CA VAL A 30 -19.74 -10.71 13.92
C VAL A 30 -20.62 -9.57 13.41
N LYS A 31 -21.90 -9.87 13.11
CA LYS A 31 -22.88 -8.86 12.72
C LYS A 31 -23.24 -7.97 13.91
N GLY A 32 -23.53 -8.58 15.08
CA GLY A 32 -23.81 -7.83 16.30
C GLY A 32 -22.63 -6.96 16.75
N LEU A 33 -21.38 -7.44 16.61
CA LEU A 33 -20.19 -6.61 16.88
C LEU A 33 -20.20 -5.31 16.05
N ALA A 34 -20.62 -5.38 14.78
CA ALA A 34 -20.63 -4.22 13.90
C ALA A 34 -21.67 -3.16 14.30
N GLU A 35 -22.64 -3.50 15.14
CA GLU A 35 -23.62 -2.57 15.72
C GLU A 35 -23.04 -1.76 16.89
N HIS A 36 -21.93 -2.23 17.49
CA HIS A 36 -21.30 -1.61 18.65
C HIS A 36 -19.90 -1.06 18.33
N LEU A 37 -19.20 -1.66 17.36
CA LEU A 37 -17.79 -1.43 17.16
C LEU A 37 -17.40 -1.48 15.68
N VAL A 38 -16.60 -0.50 15.25
CA VAL A 38 -15.97 -0.46 13.94
C VAL A 38 -14.46 -0.65 14.11
N ILE A 39 -13.90 -1.68 13.46
CA ILE A 39 -12.47 -1.90 13.41
C ILE A 39 -11.92 -1.21 12.17
N SER A 40 -11.16 -0.16 12.37
CA SER A 40 -10.52 0.63 11.33
C SER A 40 -9.02 0.38 11.30
N PHE A 41 -8.41 0.37 10.12
CA PHE A 41 -6.97 0.21 9.99
C PHE A 41 -6.39 0.99 8.79
N ALA A 42 -5.16 1.40 8.93
CA ALA A 42 -4.26 1.76 7.84
C ALA A 42 -3.06 0.80 7.88
N LYS A 43 -2.71 0.19 6.74
CA LYS A 43 -1.64 -0.79 6.62
C LYS A 43 -0.71 -0.40 5.48
N VAL A 44 0.58 -0.49 5.70
CA VAL A 44 1.61 -0.39 4.67
C VAL A 44 2.45 -1.65 4.62
N ALA A 45 2.91 -1.99 3.43
CA ALA A 45 3.86 -3.06 3.18
C ALA A 45 5.24 -2.45 2.98
N GLU A 46 6.25 -3.06 3.55
CA GLU A 46 7.67 -2.72 3.40
C GLU A 46 8.44 -3.98 3.06
N TYR A 47 9.42 -3.88 2.18
CA TYR A 47 10.34 -4.99 1.97
C TYR A 47 11.51 -4.94 2.95
N GLN A 48 11.75 -6.06 3.60
CA GLN A 48 13.01 -6.27 4.31
C GLN A 48 14.13 -6.58 3.30
N ARG A 49 15.38 -6.34 3.69
CA ARG A 49 16.57 -6.57 2.82
C ARG A 49 16.63 -7.97 2.20
N ARG A 50 16.05 -8.97 2.86
CA ARG A 50 15.93 -10.36 2.39
C ARG A 50 14.78 -10.58 1.38
N GLY A 51 14.12 -9.53 0.91
CA GLY A 51 13.04 -9.62 -0.06
C GLY A 51 11.72 -10.15 0.48
N VAL A 52 11.53 -10.18 1.80
CA VAL A 52 10.28 -10.60 2.45
C VAL A 52 9.46 -9.37 2.80
N VAL A 53 8.18 -9.39 2.45
CA VAL A 53 7.23 -8.34 2.80
C VAL A 53 6.97 -8.34 4.31
N HIS A 54 7.03 -7.15 4.89
CA HIS A 54 6.70 -6.84 6.27
C HIS A 54 5.54 -5.85 6.29
N PHE A 55 4.56 -6.05 7.19
CA PHE A 55 3.43 -5.14 7.31
C PHE A 55 3.54 -4.29 8.57
N HIS A 56 3.35 -3.00 8.40
CA HIS A 56 3.08 -2.05 9.46
C HIS A 56 1.61 -1.67 9.40
N ALA A 57 0.94 -1.69 10.53
CA ALA A 57 -0.47 -1.34 10.58
C ALA A 57 -0.80 -0.53 11.81
N VAL A 58 -1.59 0.51 11.64
CA VAL A 58 -2.28 1.18 12.74
C VAL A 58 -3.71 0.68 12.74
N ILE A 59 -4.16 0.14 13.86
CA ILE A 59 -5.50 -0.40 14.04
C ILE A 59 -6.20 0.40 15.12
N ARG A 60 -7.42 0.82 14.84
CA ARG A 60 -8.24 1.64 15.76
C ARG A 60 -9.62 1.02 15.92
N LEU A 61 -10.16 1.12 17.11
CA LEU A 61 -11.53 0.79 17.43
C LEU A 61 -12.33 2.09 17.52
N ASP A 62 -13.41 2.16 16.75
CA ASP A 62 -14.34 3.29 16.73
C ASP A 62 -15.74 2.80 17.15
N GLY A 63 -16.58 3.68 17.65
CA GLY A 63 -17.99 3.40 17.81
C GLY A 63 -18.72 3.26 16.46
N PRO A 64 -20.00 2.88 16.44
CA PRO A 64 -20.76 2.60 15.22
C PRO A 64 -20.91 3.82 14.31
N GLY A 65 -20.86 5.02 14.87
CA GLY A 65 -20.87 6.30 14.11
C GLY A 65 -19.57 6.63 13.38
N GLY A 66 -18.52 5.84 13.55
CA GLY A 66 -17.24 6.03 12.86
C GLY A 66 -16.19 6.76 13.69
N PRO A 67 -15.20 7.44 13.05
CA PRO A 67 -13.96 7.89 13.69
C PRO A 67 -14.11 8.91 14.82
N HIS A 68 -15.25 9.58 14.90
CA HIS A 68 -15.54 10.59 15.94
C HIS A 68 -16.43 10.04 17.06
N THR A 69 -16.79 8.76 17.00
CA THR A 69 -17.61 8.11 18.01
C THR A 69 -16.73 7.20 18.85
N PRO A 70 -16.66 7.41 20.18
CA PRO A 70 -15.85 6.55 21.03
C PRO A 70 -16.36 5.10 21.00
N PRO A 71 -15.45 4.12 21.06
CA PRO A 71 -15.82 2.73 21.18
C PRO A 71 -16.44 2.45 22.57
N PRO A 72 -17.17 1.35 22.74
CA PRO A 72 -17.65 0.93 24.03
C PRO A 72 -16.51 0.78 25.05
N ALA A 73 -16.77 1.01 26.34
CA ALA A 73 -15.75 0.98 27.41
C ALA A 73 -14.97 -0.35 27.48
N TRP A 74 -15.59 -1.47 27.11
CA TRP A 74 -14.93 -2.77 27.04
C TRP A 74 -13.96 -2.94 25.88
N ALA A 75 -14.04 -2.09 24.86
CA ALA A 75 -13.18 -2.13 23.67
C ALA A 75 -11.94 -1.23 23.85
N ASP A 76 -11.22 -1.47 24.93
CA ASP A 76 -10.03 -0.72 25.29
C ASP A 76 -8.77 -1.15 24.50
N ARG A 77 -7.68 -0.47 24.76
CA ARG A 77 -6.39 -0.70 24.09
C ARG A 77 -5.79 -2.06 24.38
N ASP A 78 -5.95 -2.55 25.59
CA ASP A 78 -5.39 -3.84 26.02
C ASP A 78 -6.17 -4.99 25.40
N THR A 79 -7.50 -4.88 25.37
CA THR A 79 -8.38 -5.80 24.65
C THR A 79 -8.00 -5.86 23.16
N LEU A 80 -7.79 -4.71 22.52
CA LEU A 80 -7.34 -4.68 21.12
C LEU A 80 -5.99 -5.34 20.95
N ALA A 81 -5.00 -5.01 21.80
CA ALA A 81 -3.66 -5.56 21.71
C ALA A 81 -3.64 -7.09 21.88
N GLN A 82 -4.42 -7.63 22.82
CA GLN A 82 -4.59 -9.06 23.01
C GLN A 82 -5.29 -9.72 21.80
N ALA A 83 -6.35 -9.11 21.31
CA ALA A 83 -7.09 -9.60 20.14
C ALA A 83 -6.22 -9.62 18.87
N VAL A 84 -5.36 -8.61 18.67
CA VAL A 84 -4.39 -8.56 17.56
C VAL A 84 -3.40 -9.72 17.66
N ARG A 85 -2.80 -9.96 18.84
CA ARG A 85 -1.86 -11.08 19.05
C ARG A 85 -2.54 -12.43 18.81
N HIS A 86 -3.74 -12.60 19.34
CA HIS A 86 -4.52 -13.82 19.12
C HIS A 86 -4.84 -14.03 17.63
N ALA A 87 -5.35 -13.01 16.96
CA ALA A 87 -5.69 -13.10 15.55
C ALA A 87 -4.47 -13.42 14.67
N ALA A 88 -3.31 -12.81 14.97
CA ALA A 88 -2.08 -13.08 14.22
C ALA A 88 -1.58 -14.52 14.40
N SER A 89 -1.63 -15.05 15.62
CA SER A 89 -1.21 -16.43 15.89
C SER A 89 -2.16 -17.50 15.32
N ALA A 90 -3.45 -17.17 15.22
CA ALA A 90 -4.50 -18.11 14.81
C ALA A 90 -4.57 -18.32 13.29
N VAL A 91 -4.00 -17.43 12.48
CA VAL A 91 -4.16 -17.47 11.02
C VAL A 91 -3.01 -18.17 10.31
N SER A 92 -3.37 -18.89 9.26
CA SER A 92 -2.43 -19.56 8.39
C SER A 92 -3.00 -19.73 6.99
N VAL A 93 -2.12 -19.93 6.00
CA VAL A 93 -2.48 -20.25 4.62
C VAL A 93 -1.75 -21.52 4.21
N PRO A 94 -2.45 -22.58 3.80
CA PRO A 94 -1.82 -23.77 3.28
C PRO A 94 -1.22 -23.51 1.90
N VAL A 95 -0.05 -24.09 1.67
CA VAL A 95 0.59 -24.20 0.35
C VAL A 95 0.60 -25.66 -0.02
N PRO A 96 0.07 -26.05 -1.18
CA PRO A 96 0.06 -27.44 -1.60
C PRO A 96 1.49 -27.99 -1.74
N ALA A 97 1.63 -29.31 -1.70
CA ALA A 97 2.88 -29.94 -2.05
C ALA A 97 3.26 -29.60 -3.50
N LEU A 98 4.49 -29.19 -3.69
CA LEU A 98 5.09 -28.89 -5.00
C LEU A 98 6.07 -30.01 -5.37
N ALA A 99 6.45 -30.12 -6.63
CA ALA A 99 7.41 -31.13 -7.07
C ALA A 99 8.72 -31.01 -6.26
N GLY A 100 9.04 -32.07 -5.53
CA GLY A 100 10.23 -32.12 -4.66
C GLY A 100 10.10 -31.43 -3.30
N GLU A 101 8.94 -30.80 -2.98
CA GLU A 101 8.71 -30.05 -1.76
C GLU A 101 7.41 -30.48 -1.07
N PRO A 102 7.43 -30.75 0.24
CA PRO A 102 6.23 -31.13 0.98
C PRO A 102 5.25 -29.96 1.07
N ALA A 103 3.99 -30.28 1.37
CA ALA A 103 2.99 -29.27 1.71
C ALA A 103 3.46 -28.42 2.90
N ARG A 104 3.22 -27.13 2.82
CA ARG A 104 3.63 -26.16 3.85
C ARG A 104 2.45 -25.36 4.35
N VAL A 105 2.62 -24.76 5.52
CA VAL A 105 1.64 -23.84 6.09
C VAL A 105 2.36 -22.52 6.36
N LEU A 106 1.94 -21.48 5.69
CA LEU A 106 2.46 -20.14 5.92
C LEU A 106 1.69 -19.46 7.05
N ARG A 107 2.44 -18.78 7.91
CA ARG A 107 1.95 -18.03 9.07
C ARG A 107 2.69 -16.71 9.18
N TRP A 108 2.16 -15.79 9.97
CA TRP A 108 2.95 -14.65 10.42
C TRP A 108 4.17 -15.13 11.19
N GLY A 109 5.28 -14.38 11.06
CA GLY A 109 6.48 -14.66 11.85
C GLY A 109 6.25 -14.50 13.34
N ALA A 110 7.12 -15.11 14.16
CA ALA A 110 7.05 -15.01 15.62
C ALA A 110 7.30 -13.58 16.15
N GLN A 111 7.99 -12.74 15.39
CA GLN A 111 8.25 -11.34 15.75
C GLN A 111 7.03 -10.48 15.41
N LEU A 112 6.10 -10.41 16.34
CA LEU A 112 4.95 -9.51 16.28
C LEU A 112 5.13 -8.43 17.35
N ASP A 113 5.40 -7.21 16.90
CA ASP A 113 5.45 -6.03 17.79
C ASP A 113 4.07 -5.37 17.81
N VAL A 114 3.43 -5.34 18.95
CA VAL A 114 2.13 -4.71 19.18
C VAL A 114 2.27 -3.68 20.28
N ARG A 115 2.17 -2.41 19.89
CA ARG A 115 2.31 -1.26 20.81
C ARG A 115 0.99 -0.52 20.89
N PRO A 116 0.37 -0.43 22.07
CA PRO A 116 -0.75 0.48 22.28
C PRO A 116 -0.29 1.92 22.05
N ILE A 117 -1.05 2.66 21.27
CA ILE A 117 -0.82 4.09 21.03
C ILE A 117 -1.70 4.87 22.01
N ALA A 118 -1.10 5.58 22.96
CA ALA A 118 -1.80 6.55 23.78
C ALA A 118 -1.90 7.87 23.01
N MET A 119 -3.11 8.38 22.84
CA MET A 119 -3.33 9.74 22.31
C MET A 119 -3.10 10.75 23.44
N ASP A 120 -1.88 10.79 23.96
CA ASP A 120 -1.44 11.85 24.85
C ASP A 120 -1.03 13.06 24.04
N ARG A 121 -0.89 14.22 24.67
CA ARG A 121 -0.58 15.51 24.02
C ARG A 121 0.65 15.49 23.11
N GLU A 122 1.50 14.47 23.20
CA GLU A 122 2.71 14.32 22.39
C GLU A 122 2.52 13.50 21.09
N LEU A 123 1.48 12.65 20.99
CA LEU A 123 1.23 11.85 19.81
C LEU A 123 0.06 12.44 19.02
N THR A 124 0.39 13.32 18.11
CA THR A 124 -0.57 13.93 17.19
C THR A 124 -0.96 12.96 16.07
N GLU A 125 -2.15 13.13 15.48
CA GLU A 125 -2.56 12.42 14.24
C GLU A 125 -1.47 12.52 13.16
N GLN A 126 -0.74 13.62 13.14
CA GLN A 126 0.36 13.90 12.24
C GLN A 126 1.57 12.97 12.48
N ALA A 127 1.88 12.64 13.74
CA ALA A 127 2.94 11.68 14.06
C ALA A 127 2.58 10.25 13.59
N VAL A 128 1.31 9.84 13.75
CA VAL A 128 0.80 8.56 13.26
C VAL A 128 0.82 8.52 11.72
N ALA A 129 0.40 9.59 11.07
CA ALA A 129 0.46 9.70 9.61
C ALA A 129 1.91 9.68 9.11
N GLY A 130 2.83 10.38 9.78
CA GLY A 130 4.27 10.35 9.48
C GLY A 130 4.88 8.96 9.65
N TYR A 131 4.48 8.22 10.69
CA TYR A 131 4.90 6.83 10.88
C TYR A 131 4.50 5.94 9.68
N ILE A 132 3.24 6.01 9.26
CA ILE A 132 2.76 5.24 8.11
C ILE A 132 3.44 5.69 6.81
N ALA A 133 3.60 7.00 6.60
CA ALA A 133 4.25 7.57 5.41
C ALA A 133 5.70 7.11 5.27
N LYS A 134 6.46 7.07 6.36
CA LYS A 134 7.86 6.58 6.39
C LYS A 134 8.03 5.19 5.78
N TYR A 135 7.05 4.30 5.98
CA TYR A 135 7.12 2.93 5.46
C TYR A 135 6.46 2.81 4.08
N ALA A 136 5.52 3.68 3.74
CA ALA A 136 4.87 3.69 2.44
C ALA A 136 5.82 4.02 1.28
N THR A 137 6.93 4.71 1.56
CA THR A 137 7.95 5.09 0.56
C THR A 137 9.02 4.03 0.31
N LYS A 138 9.04 2.94 1.11
CA LYS A 138 10.03 1.87 0.97
C LYS A 138 9.51 0.77 0.02
N ALA A 139 9.62 1.03 -1.26
CA ALA A 139 9.22 0.11 -2.33
C ALA A 139 10.20 -1.06 -2.54
N ALA A 140 9.89 -1.94 -3.49
CA ALA A 140 10.70 -3.11 -3.85
C ALA A 140 12.14 -2.76 -4.28
N GLU A 141 12.37 -1.56 -4.78
CA GLU A 141 13.69 -1.03 -5.15
C GLU A 141 14.71 -1.09 -4.00
N CYS A 142 14.25 -0.94 -2.74
CA CYS A 142 15.12 -1.07 -1.57
C CYS A 142 15.79 -2.46 -1.47
N VAL A 143 15.23 -3.48 -2.12
CA VAL A 143 15.79 -4.84 -2.20
C VAL A 143 16.71 -4.99 -3.40
N GLY A 144 16.74 -4.00 -4.31
CA GLY A 144 17.52 -4.02 -5.55
C GLY A 144 16.76 -4.68 -6.69
N THR A 145 15.45 -4.56 -6.73
CA THR A 145 14.61 -4.86 -7.90
C THR A 145 14.37 -3.60 -8.72
N VAL A 146 13.65 -3.74 -9.82
CA VAL A 146 13.26 -2.62 -10.69
C VAL A 146 11.79 -2.23 -10.45
N ASP A 147 11.45 -1.00 -10.75
CA ASP A 147 10.10 -0.44 -10.63
C ASP A 147 9.15 -0.81 -11.78
N ARG A 148 9.68 -1.48 -12.81
CA ARG A 148 8.93 -1.91 -14.00
C ARG A 148 8.71 -3.42 -14.02
N ARG A 149 7.72 -3.86 -14.77
CA ARG A 149 7.49 -5.29 -15.00
C ARG A 149 8.68 -5.94 -15.70
N ILE A 150 8.97 -7.16 -15.30
CA ILE A 150 9.92 -8.06 -15.92
C ILE A 150 9.09 -9.12 -16.64
N ASN A 151 9.20 -9.17 -17.96
CA ASN A 151 8.32 -10.02 -18.78
C ASN A 151 8.90 -11.42 -18.99
N SER A 152 10.22 -11.57 -18.89
CA SER A 152 10.87 -12.87 -19.06
C SER A 152 12.11 -13.02 -18.16
N PRO A 153 12.55 -14.27 -17.88
CA PRO A 153 13.78 -14.53 -17.12
C PRO A 153 15.03 -13.95 -17.79
N GLU A 154 15.05 -13.87 -19.12
CA GLU A 154 16.20 -13.38 -19.91
C GLU A 154 16.46 -11.89 -19.66
N GLU A 155 15.40 -11.09 -19.47
CA GLU A 155 15.53 -9.66 -19.14
C GLU A 155 16.34 -9.44 -17.86
N VAL A 156 16.31 -10.40 -16.93
CA VAL A 156 16.98 -10.29 -15.63
C VAL A 156 18.49 -10.18 -15.76
N THR A 157 19.06 -10.80 -16.81
CA THR A 157 20.52 -10.84 -17.03
C THR A 157 21.08 -9.47 -17.36
N GLY A 158 20.32 -8.63 -18.09
CA GLY A 158 20.72 -7.27 -18.48
C GLY A 158 20.46 -6.19 -17.42
N LEU A 159 19.78 -6.54 -16.31
CA LEU A 159 19.46 -5.60 -15.25
C LEU A 159 20.54 -5.65 -14.16
N GLY A 160 20.97 -4.50 -13.67
CA GLY A 160 21.94 -4.35 -12.57
C GLY A 160 21.41 -4.78 -11.21
N LEU A 161 20.72 -5.93 -11.15
CA LEU A 161 20.08 -6.45 -9.94
C LEU A 161 21.09 -7.11 -9.00
N ARG A 162 20.82 -7.00 -7.70
CA ARG A 162 21.55 -7.79 -6.69
C ARG A 162 21.27 -9.28 -6.89
N ASP A 163 22.26 -10.14 -6.67
CA ASP A 163 22.15 -11.58 -6.87
C ASP A 163 21.00 -12.22 -6.10
N HIS A 164 20.72 -11.73 -4.89
CA HIS A 164 19.60 -12.24 -4.10
C HIS A 164 18.25 -11.89 -4.75
N ALA A 165 18.07 -10.67 -5.22
CA ALA A 165 16.86 -10.24 -5.92
C ALA A 165 16.68 -11.04 -7.23
N ARG A 166 17.78 -11.23 -8.00
CA ARG A 166 17.80 -12.04 -9.22
C ARG A 166 17.31 -13.47 -8.97
N ARG A 167 17.80 -14.12 -7.91
CA ARG A 167 17.34 -15.48 -7.54
C ARG A 167 15.85 -15.51 -7.17
N LEU A 168 15.35 -14.52 -6.44
CA LEU A 168 13.93 -14.44 -6.08
C LEU A 168 13.04 -14.22 -7.29
N ILE A 169 13.47 -13.39 -8.25
CA ILE A 169 12.77 -13.17 -9.51
C ILE A 169 12.76 -14.45 -10.36
N ALA A 170 13.90 -15.12 -10.50
CA ALA A 170 13.98 -16.40 -11.21
C ALA A 170 13.05 -17.44 -10.57
N GLU A 171 12.98 -17.48 -9.23
CA GLU A 171 12.06 -18.37 -8.52
C GLU A 171 10.59 -18.00 -8.76
N CYS A 172 10.24 -16.73 -8.98
CA CYS A 172 8.88 -16.34 -9.36
C CYS A 172 8.51 -16.98 -10.73
N PHE A 173 9.40 -16.93 -11.71
CA PHE A 173 9.16 -17.52 -13.02
C PHE A 173 9.08 -19.05 -12.93
N ARG A 174 10.02 -19.69 -12.22
CA ARG A 174 10.00 -21.14 -12.02
C ARG A 174 8.71 -21.64 -11.35
N LEU A 175 8.25 -20.95 -10.32
CA LEU A 175 7.01 -21.29 -9.63
C LEU A 175 5.76 -21.00 -10.46
N ALA A 176 5.83 -20.05 -11.39
CA ALA A 176 4.73 -19.70 -12.28
C ALA A 176 4.44 -20.81 -13.31
N GLU A 177 5.39 -21.70 -13.58
CA GLU A 177 5.20 -22.89 -14.46
C GLU A 177 4.35 -23.99 -13.82
N LEU A 178 4.11 -23.90 -12.51
CA LEU A 178 3.34 -24.89 -11.78
C LEU A 178 1.85 -24.54 -11.81
N ASP A 179 1.04 -25.37 -12.48
CA ASP A 179 -0.42 -25.18 -12.61
C ASP A 179 -1.13 -24.88 -11.30
N ARG A 180 -0.70 -25.53 -10.22
CA ARG A 180 -1.27 -25.37 -8.87
C ARG A 180 -1.08 -23.95 -8.30
N LEU A 181 -0.20 -23.14 -8.88
CA LEU A 181 0.14 -21.79 -8.44
C LEU A 181 -0.30 -20.72 -9.46
N ASN A 182 -0.98 -21.09 -10.54
CA ASN A 182 -1.41 -20.17 -11.60
C ASN A 182 -2.20 -18.96 -11.10
N GLU A 183 -3.05 -19.15 -10.08
CA GLU A 183 -3.82 -18.06 -9.48
C GLU A 183 -2.95 -17.00 -8.80
N LEU A 184 -1.72 -17.35 -8.40
CA LEU A 184 -0.79 -16.42 -7.78
C LEU A 184 -0.16 -15.45 -8.79
N ARG A 185 -0.20 -15.77 -10.10
CA ARG A 185 0.33 -14.96 -11.20
C ARG A 185 1.77 -14.49 -10.95
N LEU A 186 2.63 -15.39 -10.47
CA LEU A 186 3.95 -15.07 -9.95
C LEU A 186 4.86 -14.40 -10.99
N ALA A 187 4.82 -14.84 -12.26
CA ALA A 187 5.59 -14.22 -13.33
C ALA A 187 5.21 -12.75 -13.53
N GLN A 188 3.92 -12.40 -13.47
CA GLN A 188 3.46 -11.01 -13.62
C GLN A 188 3.95 -10.10 -12.49
N TRP A 189 4.20 -10.67 -11.31
CA TRP A 189 4.64 -9.97 -10.11
C TRP A 189 6.08 -10.27 -9.71
N ALA A 190 6.88 -10.76 -10.66
CA ALA A 190 8.29 -11.11 -10.42
C ALA A 190 9.12 -9.91 -9.97
N HIS A 191 8.91 -8.71 -10.57
CA HIS A 191 9.53 -7.45 -10.15
C HIS A 191 9.19 -7.08 -8.70
N MET A 192 8.07 -7.56 -8.19
CA MET A 192 7.60 -7.40 -6.81
C MET A 192 7.86 -8.64 -5.94
N LEU A 193 8.79 -9.49 -6.36
CA LEU A 193 9.16 -10.72 -5.63
C LEU A 193 7.95 -11.60 -5.25
N GLY A 194 6.94 -11.61 -6.13
CA GLY A 194 5.68 -12.33 -5.95
C GLY A 194 4.60 -11.60 -5.16
N PHE A 195 4.87 -10.44 -4.56
CA PHE A 195 3.84 -9.67 -3.84
C PHE A 195 2.91 -8.95 -4.82
N ARG A 196 1.63 -9.25 -4.78
CA ARG A 196 0.58 -8.65 -5.63
C ARG A 196 -0.39 -7.75 -4.86
N GLY A 197 -0.09 -7.44 -3.61
CA GLY A 197 -0.90 -6.55 -2.79
C GLY A 197 -0.56 -5.07 -2.99
N HIS A 198 -1.49 -4.21 -2.61
CA HIS A 198 -1.19 -2.78 -2.53
C HIS A 198 -0.24 -2.50 -1.36
N PHE A 199 0.77 -1.66 -1.60
CA PHE A 199 1.70 -1.26 -0.53
C PHE A 199 1.00 -0.48 0.57
N SER A 200 0.08 0.40 0.24
CA SER A 200 -0.70 1.16 1.20
C SER A 200 -2.18 0.84 1.03
N THR A 201 -2.82 0.39 2.10
CA THR A 201 -4.26 0.10 2.14
C THR A 201 -4.86 0.57 3.45
N LYS A 202 -6.13 0.95 3.40
CA LYS A 202 -6.91 1.28 4.59
C LYS A 202 -8.29 0.64 4.53
N SER A 203 -8.89 0.41 5.70
CA SER A 203 -10.29 0.02 5.78
C SER A 203 -11.19 1.16 5.30
N ARG A 204 -12.35 0.82 4.73
CA ARG A 204 -13.28 1.83 4.17
C ARG A 204 -13.70 2.89 5.18
N ARG A 205 -13.80 2.53 6.46
CA ARG A 205 -14.24 3.43 7.54
C ARG A 205 -13.09 4.09 8.30
N TYR A 206 -11.83 3.88 7.88
CA TYR A 206 -10.68 4.50 8.54
C TYR A 206 -10.66 6.03 8.34
N SER A 207 -10.90 6.47 7.13
CA SER A 207 -10.98 7.88 6.75
C SER A 207 -11.73 8.01 5.42
N THR A 208 -11.86 9.23 4.94
CA THR A 208 -12.47 9.50 3.62
C THR A 208 -11.76 8.77 2.47
N THR A 209 -12.44 8.58 1.35
CA THR A 209 -11.86 7.96 0.14
C THR A 209 -10.97 8.96 -0.60
N LEU A 210 -10.03 8.44 -1.43
CA LEU A 210 -9.24 9.31 -2.32
C LEU A 210 -10.13 10.08 -3.31
N GLY A 211 -11.26 9.49 -3.73
CA GLY A 211 -12.25 10.17 -4.56
C GLY A 211 -12.85 11.36 -3.84
N ALA A 212 -13.29 11.19 -2.58
CA ALA A 212 -13.83 12.28 -1.79
C ALA A 212 -12.79 13.37 -1.49
N LEU A 213 -11.51 13.01 -1.27
CA LEU A 213 -10.43 13.98 -1.12
C LEU A 213 -10.19 14.80 -2.39
N ARG A 214 -10.26 14.14 -3.57
CA ARG A 214 -10.15 14.84 -4.86
C ARG A 214 -11.33 15.77 -5.09
N ALA A 215 -12.56 15.30 -4.80
CA ALA A 215 -13.75 16.13 -4.89
C ALA A 215 -13.64 17.36 -3.99
N ALA A 216 -13.33 17.17 -2.69
CA ALA A 216 -13.16 18.28 -1.76
C ALA A 216 -12.06 19.28 -2.20
N ARG A 217 -10.97 18.79 -2.82
CA ARG A 217 -9.94 19.67 -3.39
C ARG A 217 -10.46 20.46 -4.59
N VAL A 218 -11.21 19.84 -5.48
CA VAL A 218 -11.83 20.50 -6.64
C VAL A 218 -12.82 21.54 -6.18
N ASP A 219 -13.67 21.19 -5.19
CA ASP A 219 -14.65 22.11 -4.62
C ASP A 219 -13.96 23.33 -3.99
N HIS A 220 -12.92 23.10 -3.18
CA HIS A 220 -12.13 24.19 -2.57
C HIS A 220 -11.48 25.09 -3.63
N MET A 221 -10.86 24.53 -4.66
CA MET A 221 -10.25 25.33 -5.74
C MET A 221 -11.31 26.15 -6.47
N ARG A 222 -12.48 25.57 -6.73
CA ARG A 222 -13.62 26.26 -7.34
C ARG A 222 -14.11 27.43 -6.47
N ASP A 223 -14.28 27.20 -5.17
CA ASP A 223 -14.70 28.22 -4.22
C ASP A 223 -13.66 29.35 -4.13
N GLU A 224 -12.37 29.03 -4.16
CA GLU A 224 -11.28 30.00 -4.19
C GLU A 224 -11.30 30.83 -5.49
N GLU A 225 -11.52 30.20 -6.63
CA GLU A 225 -11.61 30.90 -7.93
C GLU A 225 -12.86 31.81 -8.02
N ILE A 226 -13.99 31.38 -7.45
CA ILE A 226 -15.19 32.18 -7.33
C ILE A 226 -14.92 33.37 -6.39
N SER A 227 -14.34 33.14 -5.23
CA SER A 227 -14.06 34.20 -4.24
C SER A 227 -13.08 35.26 -4.73
N THR A 228 -12.14 34.83 -5.61
CA THR A 228 -11.16 35.74 -6.25
C THR A 228 -11.66 36.36 -7.55
N GLY A 229 -12.91 36.08 -7.94
CA GLY A 229 -13.54 36.65 -9.15
C GLY A 229 -12.97 36.06 -10.46
N ARG A 230 -12.20 34.96 -10.39
CA ARG A 230 -11.68 34.28 -11.58
C ARG A 230 -12.73 33.44 -12.28
N LEU A 231 -13.70 32.91 -11.52
CA LEU A 231 -14.86 32.21 -12.05
C LEU A 231 -16.13 32.98 -11.65
N PRO A 232 -17.08 33.20 -12.57
CA PRO A 232 -18.37 33.76 -12.24
C PRO A 232 -19.18 32.74 -11.43
N LEU A 233 -20.13 33.28 -10.61
CA LEU A 233 -21.14 32.46 -9.93
C LEU A 233 -22.10 31.90 -11.01
N PHE A 234 -21.91 30.65 -11.37
CA PHE A 234 -22.83 29.88 -12.20
C PHE A 234 -23.65 28.92 -11.36
N ASP A 235 -24.89 28.69 -11.80
CA ASP A 235 -25.73 27.65 -11.22
C ASP A 235 -25.07 26.26 -11.50
N GLU A 236 -25.08 25.36 -10.52
CA GLU A 236 -24.34 24.05 -10.59
C GLU A 236 -24.71 23.22 -11.82
N ASP A 237 -25.93 23.38 -12.34
CA ASP A 237 -26.44 22.65 -13.49
C ASP A 237 -25.94 23.18 -14.86
N THR A 238 -25.22 24.30 -14.90
CA THR A 238 -24.83 24.96 -16.16
C THR A 238 -23.33 24.86 -16.47
N VAL A 239 -22.49 24.26 -15.64
CA VAL A 239 -21.05 24.19 -15.88
C VAL A 239 -20.68 22.84 -16.52
N LEU A 240 -20.47 22.83 -17.82
CA LEU A 240 -19.84 21.73 -18.52
C LEU A 240 -18.31 21.88 -18.47
N VAL A 241 -17.64 21.07 -17.64
CA VAL A 241 -16.17 21.00 -17.65
C VAL A 241 -15.75 19.98 -18.72
N VAL A 242 -15.25 20.47 -19.86
CA VAL A 242 -14.63 19.64 -20.87
C VAL A 242 -13.12 19.61 -20.61
N ALA A 243 -12.61 18.48 -20.12
CA ALA A 243 -11.18 18.25 -20.04
C ALA A 243 -10.74 17.45 -21.25
N HIS A 244 -9.85 18.02 -22.05
CA HIS A 244 -9.19 17.34 -23.14
C HIS A 244 -7.74 17.03 -22.72
N TRP A 245 -7.36 15.74 -22.76
CA TRP A 245 -6.03 15.30 -22.43
C TRP A 245 -5.37 14.73 -23.67
N GLU A 246 -4.28 15.34 -24.11
CA GLU A 246 -3.45 14.87 -25.19
C GLU A 246 -2.12 14.38 -24.63
N TYR A 247 -1.68 13.21 -25.08
CA TYR A 247 -0.38 12.69 -24.68
C TYR A 247 0.72 13.49 -25.36
N ALA A 248 1.44 14.31 -24.59
CA ALA A 248 2.51 15.19 -25.08
C ALA A 248 3.90 14.54 -25.11
N GLY A 249 4.05 13.32 -24.57
CA GLY A 249 5.34 12.63 -24.53
C GLY A 249 5.71 12.13 -23.14
N LYS A 250 6.84 11.42 -23.06
CA LYS A 250 7.42 10.91 -21.82
C LYS A 250 8.68 11.69 -21.51
N GLY A 251 8.74 12.24 -20.29
CA GLY A 251 9.87 13.06 -19.82
C GLY A 251 9.62 14.56 -19.98
N LEU A 252 10.55 15.35 -19.51
CA LEU A 252 10.54 16.81 -19.66
C LEU A 252 11.35 17.23 -20.89
N SER A 253 10.90 18.26 -21.58
CA SER A 253 11.75 18.90 -22.59
C SER A 253 13.02 19.50 -21.92
N ILE A 254 14.05 19.80 -22.70
CA ILE A 254 15.27 20.43 -22.16
C ILE A 254 14.93 21.73 -21.40
N GLY A 255 14.04 22.56 -21.97
CA GLY A 255 13.60 23.79 -21.34
C GLY A 255 12.81 23.55 -20.03
N ASP A 256 11.90 22.58 -20.03
CA ASP A 256 11.13 22.21 -18.84
C ASP A 256 12.03 21.57 -17.77
N SER A 257 13.06 20.84 -18.17
CA SER A 257 14.04 20.25 -17.23
C SER A 257 14.85 21.35 -16.52
N VAL A 258 15.26 22.39 -17.26
CA VAL A 258 15.96 23.56 -16.70
C VAL A 258 15.06 24.32 -15.73
N LEU A 259 13.79 24.52 -16.11
CA LEU A 259 12.82 25.19 -15.26
C LEU A 259 12.52 24.37 -13.99
N ALA A 260 12.35 23.06 -14.14
CA ALA A 260 12.12 22.17 -13.00
C ALA A 260 13.33 22.13 -12.05
N ALA A 261 14.56 22.07 -12.58
CA ALA A 261 15.78 22.14 -11.78
C ALA A 261 15.90 23.44 -11.00
N ALA A 262 15.56 24.57 -11.64
CA ALA A 262 15.58 25.88 -10.99
C ALA A 262 14.53 25.98 -9.86
N LEU A 263 13.34 25.40 -10.04
CA LEU A 263 12.26 25.41 -9.02
C LEU A 263 12.59 24.56 -7.79
N ILE A 264 13.36 23.47 -7.93
CA ILE A 264 13.70 22.57 -6.83
C ILE A 264 15.12 22.81 -6.28
N GLY A 265 15.82 23.86 -6.76
CA GLY A 265 17.15 24.22 -6.28
C GLY A 265 18.24 23.18 -6.59
N MET A 266 18.03 22.31 -7.57
CA MET A 266 19.07 21.38 -8.05
C MET A 266 20.04 22.09 -9.01
N PRO A 267 21.34 21.74 -8.98
CA PRO A 267 22.28 22.26 -9.98
C PRO A 267 21.86 21.81 -11.39
N LEU A 268 21.98 22.72 -12.35
CA LEU A 268 21.70 22.42 -13.75
C LEU A 268 22.64 21.29 -14.21
N PRO A 269 22.18 20.34 -15.05
CA PRO A 269 23.04 19.36 -15.65
C PRO A 269 24.11 20.06 -16.49
N GLU A 270 25.37 19.85 -16.14
CA GLU A 270 26.49 20.35 -16.92
C GLU A 270 26.49 19.68 -18.30
N ASP A 271 26.39 20.52 -19.32
CA ASP A 271 26.79 20.34 -20.72
C ASP A 271 26.31 19.09 -21.48
N THR A 272 25.31 19.29 -22.32
CA THR A 272 25.11 18.50 -23.54
C THR A 272 25.33 19.38 -24.79
N THR A 273 26.49 20.01 -24.89
CA THR A 273 27.00 20.63 -26.13
C THR A 273 27.86 19.64 -26.90
N HIS A 274 27.32 18.50 -27.35
CA HIS A 274 27.90 17.72 -28.46
C HIS A 274 26.85 16.68 -28.91
N MET A 275 25.88 17.12 -29.70
CA MET A 275 25.26 16.28 -30.72
C MET A 275 25.23 17.09 -32.00
N GLU A 276 26.21 16.81 -32.88
CA GLU A 276 26.19 17.26 -34.28
C GLU A 276 24.93 16.68 -34.96
N PRO A 277 24.31 17.44 -35.87
CA PRO A 277 23.20 16.91 -36.67
C PRO A 277 23.78 15.89 -37.67
N SER A 278 23.40 14.63 -37.59
CA SER A 278 23.63 13.66 -38.65
C SER A 278 22.67 13.96 -39.79
N ASP A 279 23.17 14.54 -40.87
CA ASP A 279 22.54 14.51 -42.18
C ASP A 279 22.44 13.06 -42.69
N GLY A 280 21.21 12.67 -43.18
CA GLY A 280 20.99 11.40 -43.83
C GLY A 280 19.54 11.02 -43.85
#